data_4123b44528316b343637a5346bacbc8e
#
_entry.id   4123b44528316b343637a5346bacbc8e
#
_cell.length_a   1.000
_cell.length_b   1.000
_cell.length_c   1.000
_cell.angle_alpha   90.00
_cell.angle_beta   90.00
_cell.angle_gamma   90.00
#
_symmetry.space_group_name_H-M   'P 1'
#
loop_
_entity.id
_entity.type
_entity.pdbx_description
1 polymer ?
#
loop_
_entity_poly.entity_id
_entity_poly.type
_entity_poly.pdbx_seq_one_letter_code
_entity_poly.pdbx_strand_id
1 'polypeptide(L)'
;MQAIDQIINSAAKTLYMSGGQINCPIVFRGPNGAAAQVAAQHSQDFSSWYSQVPGLKVIAPSTPYNAKGLLRSAISDPNPVIFLENEILYGLKGPVNNDINFSIPIGKANIEKEGKDLTIVTYSIMLQKSKEAALRLKEEYNLDAEIIDLQTLRPLDTETILNSVKKTNRLVTVEELSLIHISEPTRHTS
;
A
#
# COMPACT_ATOMS: atom_id res chain seq x y z
N MET A 1 5.61 -14.62 12.01
CA MET A 1 6.96 -14.00 11.85
C MET A 1 8.14 -14.98 11.97
N GLN A 2 7.93 -16.24 12.33
CA GLN A 2 9.02 -17.21 12.46
C GLN A 2 9.80 -17.44 11.15
N ALA A 3 9.14 -17.32 9.98
CA ALA A 3 9.76 -17.48 8.67
C ALA A 3 10.36 -16.19 8.09
N ILE A 4 10.44 -15.09 8.84
CA ILE A 4 10.88 -13.78 8.30
C ILE A 4 12.32 -13.83 7.76
N ASP A 5 13.18 -14.65 8.36
CA ASP A 5 14.55 -14.85 7.89
C ASP A 5 14.58 -15.43 6.47
N GLN A 6 13.70 -16.37 6.15
CA GLN A 6 13.56 -16.93 4.81
C GLN A 6 13.08 -15.90 3.77
N ILE A 7 12.29 -14.95 4.19
CA ILE A 7 11.83 -13.86 3.32
C ILE A 7 12.97 -12.87 3.08
N ILE A 8 13.60 -12.39 4.17
CA ILE A 8 14.56 -11.28 4.14
C ILE A 8 15.95 -11.72 3.70
N ASN A 9 16.44 -12.86 4.19
CA ASN A 9 17.79 -13.31 3.91
C ASN A 9 17.89 -14.33 2.77
N SER A 10 16.85 -15.13 2.54
CA SER A 10 16.84 -16.08 1.43
C SER A 10 16.17 -15.48 0.20
N ALA A 11 14.84 -15.34 0.18
CA ALA A 11 14.08 -14.93 -1.00
C ALA A 11 14.54 -13.57 -1.55
N ALA A 12 14.62 -12.54 -0.70
CA ALA A 12 14.98 -11.19 -1.13
C ALA A 12 16.39 -11.07 -1.73
N LYS A 13 17.34 -11.92 -1.29
CA LYS A 13 18.75 -11.81 -1.67
C LYS A 13 19.18 -12.82 -2.74
N THR A 14 18.37 -13.80 -3.07
CA THR A 14 18.72 -14.88 -4.02
C THR A 14 19.22 -14.33 -5.36
N LEU A 15 18.51 -13.40 -5.97
CA LEU A 15 18.90 -12.82 -7.26
C LEU A 15 20.25 -12.10 -7.17
N TYR A 16 20.46 -11.31 -6.12
CA TYR A 16 21.72 -10.58 -5.91
C TYR A 16 22.89 -11.55 -5.64
N MET A 17 22.71 -12.52 -4.74
CA MET A 17 23.76 -13.47 -4.36
C MET A 17 24.15 -14.42 -5.49
N SER A 18 23.22 -14.69 -6.40
CA SER A 18 23.51 -15.51 -7.60
C SER A 18 24.10 -14.69 -8.77
N GLY A 19 24.39 -13.40 -8.57
CA GLY A 19 24.86 -12.54 -9.66
C GLY A 19 23.83 -12.35 -10.77
N GLY A 20 22.52 -12.36 -10.42
CA GLY A 20 21.43 -12.20 -11.38
C GLY A 20 20.98 -13.48 -12.10
N GLN A 21 21.52 -14.65 -11.72
CA GLN A 21 21.27 -15.91 -12.44
C GLN A 21 20.01 -16.65 -11.95
N ILE A 22 19.64 -16.49 -10.68
CA ILE A 22 18.55 -17.23 -10.06
C ILE A 22 17.46 -16.28 -9.60
N ASN A 23 16.30 -16.39 -10.21
CA ASN A 23 15.08 -15.68 -9.79
C ASN A 23 14.40 -16.36 -8.60
N CYS A 24 13.54 -15.61 -7.89
CA CYS A 24 12.76 -16.14 -6.79
C CYS A 24 11.27 -15.69 -6.94
N PRO A 25 10.50 -16.33 -7.86
CA PRO A 25 9.13 -15.95 -8.14
C PRO A 25 8.17 -16.47 -7.08
N ILE A 26 8.13 -15.82 -5.92
CA ILE A 26 7.28 -16.20 -4.78
C ILE A 26 6.42 -15.01 -4.38
N VAL A 27 5.14 -15.24 -4.14
CA VAL A 27 4.22 -14.26 -3.55
C VAL A 27 3.94 -14.67 -2.10
N PHE A 28 4.36 -13.81 -1.17
CA PHE A 28 4.00 -13.92 0.24
C PHE A 28 2.80 -13.01 0.48
N ARG A 29 1.64 -13.61 0.76
CA ARG A 29 0.42 -12.84 0.99
C ARG A 29 -0.19 -13.16 2.36
N GLY A 30 -0.84 -12.16 2.94
CA GLY A 30 -1.51 -12.34 4.23
C GLY A 30 -2.12 -11.04 4.76
N PRO A 31 -2.88 -11.14 5.86
CA PRO A 31 -3.52 -10.01 6.49
C PRO A 31 -2.49 -9.03 7.06
N ASN A 32 -2.82 -7.74 6.98
CA ASN A 32 -2.00 -6.62 7.44
C ASN A 32 -2.91 -5.52 7.97
N GLY A 33 -2.44 -4.74 8.93
CA GLY A 33 -3.18 -3.63 9.52
C GLY A 33 -4.04 -4.03 10.71
N ALA A 34 -4.83 -3.08 11.22
CA ALA A 34 -5.73 -3.29 12.33
C ALA A 34 -6.96 -4.09 11.88
N ALA A 35 -7.09 -5.31 12.38
CA ALA A 35 -8.24 -6.15 12.15
C ALA A 35 -9.34 -5.92 13.20
N ALA A 36 -10.47 -6.64 13.06
CA ALA A 36 -11.61 -6.52 13.93
C ALA A 36 -11.37 -7.20 15.31
N GLN A 37 -10.78 -6.48 16.27
CA GLN A 37 -10.67 -6.91 17.68
C GLN A 37 -9.91 -8.22 17.91
N VAL A 38 -8.85 -8.48 17.17
CA VAL A 38 -8.04 -9.71 17.23
C VAL A 38 -6.79 -9.59 18.10
N ALA A 39 -6.69 -8.54 18.91
CA ALA A 39 -5.59 -8.20 19.81
C ALA A 39 -4.29 -7.79 19.09
N ALA A 40 -3.28 -7.40 19.87
CA ALA A 40 -2.06 -6.73 19.38
C ALA A 40 -1.24 -7.58 18.39
N GLN A 41 -1.18 -8.90 18.60
CA GLN A 41 -0.38 -9.80 17.75
C GLN A 41 -0.93 -9.94 16.33
N HIS A 42 -2.22 -9.65 16.11
CA HIS A 42 -2.92 -9.79 14.84
C HIS A 42 -3.37 -8.44 14.26
N SER A 43 -2.93 -7.32 14.85
CA SER A 43 -3.30 -5.96 14.42
C SER A 43 -2.05 -5.14 14.13
N GLN A 44 -1.10 -5.72 13.39
CA GLN A 44 0.18 -5.11 13.07
C GLN A 44 0.23 -4.70 11.60
N ASP A 45 0.90 -3.58 11.32
CA ASP A 45 1.24 -3.16 9.96
C ASP A 45 2.72 -3.45 9.69
N PHE A 46 2.97 -4.27 8.67
CA PHE A 46 4.31 -4.67 8.25
C PHE A 46 4.79 -3.94 6.99
N SER A 47 4.05 -2.92 6.54
CA SER A 47 4.36 -2.16 5.33
C SER A 47 5.77 -1.57 5.37
N SER A 48 6.13 -0.91 6.46
CA SER A 48 7.45 -0.31 6.64
C SER A 48 8.56 -1.36 6.75
N TRP A 49 8.31 -2.48 7.43
CA TRP A 49 9.30 -3.54 7.60
C TRP A 49 9.75 -4.14 6.27
N TYR A 50 8.80 -4.57 5.45
CA TYR A 50 9.12 -5.20 4.18
C TYR A 50 9.60 -4.19 3.13
N SER A 51 9.08 -2.95 3.16
CA SER A 51 9.48 -1.91 2.19
C SER A 51 10.94 -1.46 2.35
N GLN A 52 11.56 -1.70 3.50
CA GLN A 52 12.97 -1.40 3.73
C GLN A 52 13.92 -2.46 3.14
N VAL A 53 13.41 -3.66 2.83
CA VAL A 53 14.26 -4.79 2.42
C VAL A 53 14.54 -4.71 0.91
N PRO A 54 15.82 -4.52 0.49
CA PRO A 54 16.19 -4.61 -0.92
C PRO A 54 15.91 -6.01 -1.47
N GLY A 55 15.38 -6.06 -2.70
CA GLY A 55 15.03 -7.31 -3.39
C GLY A 55 13.58 -7.73 -3.23
N LEU A 56 12.82 -7.17 -2.27
CA LEU A 56 11.38 -7.36 -2.18
C LEU A 56 10.60 -6.31 -2.97
N LYS A 57 9.49 -6.71 -3.56
CA LYS A 57 8.41 -5.81 -3.99
C LYS A 57 7.30 -5.86 -2.95
N VAL A 58 6.66 -4.74 -2.65
CA VAL A 58 5.62 -4.65 -1.62
C VAL A 58 4.38 -3.99 -2.19
N ILE A 59 3.27 -4.69 -2.12
CA ILE A 59 1.97 -4.31 -2.68
C ILE A 59 0.94 -4.26 -1.55
N ALA A 60 0.08 -3.24 -1.56
CA ALA A 60 -1.00 -3.07 -0.60
C ALA A 60 -2.27 -2.60 -1.33
N PRO A 61 -3.11 -3.51 -1.83
CA PRO A 61 -4.30 -3.17 -2.60
C PRO A 61 -5.37 -2.50 -1.74
N SER A 62 -6.15 -1.61 -2.35
CA SER A 62 -7.18 -0.80 -1.71
C SER A 62 -8.60 -1.13 -2.16
N THR A 63 -8.76 -1.83 -3.29
CA THR A 63 -10.06 -2.15 -3.90
C THR A 63 -10.06 -3.56 -4.50
N PRO A 64 -11.25 -4.18 -4.74
CA PRO A 64 -11.32 -5.45 -5.45
C PRO A 64 -10.71 -5.41 -6.85
N TYR A 65 -10.82 -4.28 -7.54
CA TYR A 65 -10.25 -4.07 -8.87
C TYR A 65 -8.72 -4.18 -8.86
N ASN A 66 -8.08 -3.40 -7.99
CA ASN A 66 -6.61 -3.42 -7.93
C ASN A 66 -6.08 -4.67 -7.22
N ALA A 67 -6.80 -5.27 -6.29
CA ALA A 67 -6.41 -6.54 -5.70
C ALA A 67 -6.28 -7.64 -6.76
N LYS A 68 -7.26 -7.77 -7.67
CA LYS A 68 -7.21 -8.73 -8.77
C LYS A 68 -6.04 -8.45 -9.72
N GLY A 69 -5.91 -7.21 -10.20
CA GLY A 69 -4.90 -6.85 -11.19
C GLY A 69 -3.47 -6.94 -10.66
N LEU A 70 -3.25 -6.47 -9.43
CA LEU A 70 -1.94 -6.50 -8.79
C LEU A 70 -1.53 -7.93 -8.38
N LEU A 71 -2.46 -8.77 -7.92
CA LEU A 71 -2.13 -10.16 -7.59
C LEU A 71 -1.68 -10.94 -8.82
N ARG A 72 -2.30 -10.70 -9.96
CA ARG A 72 -1.85 -11.31 -11.24
C ARG A 72 -0.45 -10.86 -11.61
N SER A 73 -0.16 -9.56 -11.48
CA SER A 73 1.19 -9.03 -11.71
C SER A 73 2.20 -9.62 -10.73
N ALA A 74 1.81 -9.78 -9.46
CA ALA A 74 2.67 -10.38 -8.44
C ALA A 74 3.02 -11.84 -8.76
N ILE A 75 2.04 -12.64 -9.22
CA ILE A 75 2.25 -14.05 -9.61
C ILE A 75 3.17 -14.17 -10.83
N SER A 76 3.11 -13.20 -11.75
CA SER A 76 3.93 -13.19 -12.97
C SER A 76 5.31 -12.54 -12.78
N ASP A 77 5.58 -11.95 -11.61
CA ASP A 77 6.85 -11.28 -11.35
C ASP A 77 7.96 -12.29 -11.04
N PRO A 78 9.15 -12.15 -11.64
CA PRO A 78 10.27 -13.06 -11.36
C PRO A 78 10.94 -12.84 -9.99
N ASN A 79 10.56 -11.80 -9.27
CA ASN A 79 11.11 -11.46 -7.96
C ASN A 79 10.11 -11.74 -6.83
N PRO A 80 10.58 -11.85 -5.57
CA PRO A 80 9.68 -12.07 -4.44
C PRO A 80 8.81 -10.84 -4.18
N VAL A 81 7.52 -11.07 -4.04
CA VAL A 81 6.51 -10.05 -3.81
C VAL A 81 5.83 -10.29 -2.45
N ILE A 82 5.77 -9.25 -1.64
CA ILE A 82 4.96 -9.19 -0.42
C ILE A 82 3.62 -8.54 -0.79
N PHE A 83 2.54 -9.24 -0.54
CA PHE A 83 1.19 -8.79 -0.87
C PHE A 83 0.39 -8.62 0.42
N LEU A 84 0.29 -7.38 0.91
CA LEU A 84 -0.29 -7.02 2.20
C LEU A 84 -1.77 -6.72 2.03
N GLU A 85 -2.61 -7.53 2.66
CA GLU A 85 -4.07 -7.45 2.52
C GLU A 85 -4.69 -6.94 3.82
N ASN A 86 -5.38 -5.81 3.78
CA ASN A 86 -6.12 -5.38 4.96
C ASN A 86 -7.35 -6.28 5.16
N GLU A 87 -7.48 -6.86 6.33
CA GLU A 87 -8.53 -7.86 6.64
C GLU A 87 -9.95 -7.27 6.50
N ILE A 88 -10.13 -6.01 6.87
CA ILE A 88 -11.43 -5.33 6.76
C ILE A 88 -11.86 -5.21 5.29
N LEU A 89 -10.90 -5.06 4.37
CA LEU A 89 -11.19 -4.97 2.94
C LEU A 89 -11.68 -6.26 2.31
N TYR A 90 -11.54 -7.42 2.96
CA TYR A 90 -12.09 -8.69 2.44
C TYR A 90 -13.61 -8.66 2.30
N GLY A 91 -14.29 -7.82 3.09
CA GLY A 91 -15.74 -7.60 2.96
C GLY A 91 -16.13 -6.57 1.90
N LEU A 92 -15.17 -5.83 1.34
CA LEU A 92 -15.46 -4.78 0.37
C LEU A 92 -15.88 -5.38 -0.98
N LYS A 93 -17.04 -4.94 -1.46
CA LYS A 93 -17.55 -5.29 -2.79
C LYS A 93 -17.31 -4.14 -3.75
N GLY A 94 -16.97 -4.45 -4.99
CA GLY A 94 -16.74 -3.43 -6.02
C GLY A 94 -16.59 -4.05 -7.41
N PRO A 95 -16.51 -3.21 -8.44
CA PRO A 95 -16.30 -3.67 -9.79
C PRO A 95 -14.94 -4.37 -9.92
N VAL A 96 -14.88 -5.36 -10.79
CA VAL A 96 -13.64 -6.02 -11.20
C VAL A 96 -13.62 -6.13 -12.73
N ASN A 97 -12.42 -6.08 -13.29
CA ASN A 97 -12.25 -6.35 -14.72
C ASN A 97 -12.39 -7.88 -14.96
N ASN A 98 -13.25 -8.27 -15.89
CA ASN A 98 -13.51 -9.69 -16.21
C ASN A 98 -12.52 -10.28 -17.22
N ASP A 99 -11.67 -9.46 -17.85
CA ASP A 99 -10.63 -9.96 -18.74
C ASP A 99 -9.69 -10.88 -17.97
N ILE A 100 -9.47 -12.08 -18.54
CA ILE A 100 -8.56 -13.06 -17.97
C ILE A 100 -7.09 -12.58 -17.98
N ASN A 101 -6.75 -11.68 -18.87
CA ASN A 101 -5.40 -11.13 -18.99
C ASN A 101 -5.21 -9.81 -18.23
N PHE A 102 -6.25 -9.33 -17.55
CA PHE A 102 -6.19 -8.07 -16.80
C PHE A 102 -5.11 -8.13 -15.72
N SER A 103 -4.19 -7.17 -15.76
CA SER A 103 -3.15 -6.97 -14.76
C SER A 103 -2.90 -5.47 -14.56
N ILE A 104 -2.37 -5.11 -13.40
CA ILE A 104 -1.97 -3.74 -13.07
C ILE A 104 -0.46 -3.72 -12.85
N PRO A 105 0.29 -2.81 -13.50
CA PRO A 105 1.74 -2.73 -13.36
C PRO A 105 2.17 -2.47 -11.91
N ILE A 106 3.12 -3.24 -11.41
CA ILE A 106 3.75 -3.00 -10.11
C ILE A 106 4.62 -1.74 -10.20
N GLY A 107 4.55 -0.87 -9.20
CA GLY A 107 5.32 0.37 -9.15
C GLY A 107 4.63 1.55 -9.82
N LYS A 108 3.33 1.44 -10.10
CA LYS A 108 2.49 2.55 -10.57
C LYS A 108 1.39 2.85 -9.56
N ALA A 109 1.26 4.12 -9.23
CA ALA A 109 0.17 4.64 -8.42
C ALA A 109 -1.03 4.98 -9.31
N ASN A 110 -2.22 5.04 -8.70
CA ASN A 110 -3.45 5.46 -9.36
C ASN A 110 -3.91 6.81 -8.80
N ILE A 111 -4.21 7.76 -9.68
CA ILE A 111 -4.94 8.97 -9.29
C ILE A 111 -6.41 8.59 -9.18
N GLU A 112 -6.84 8.34 -7.96
CA GLU A 112 -8.20 7.89 -7.66
C GLU A 112 -9.22 9.01 -7.73
N LYS A 113 -8.79 10.23 -7.47
CA LYS A 113 -9.57 11.46 -7.60
C LYS A 113 -8.63 12.60 -7.99
N GLU A 114 -8.97 13.29 -9.06
CA GLU A 114 -8.30 14.54 -9.43
C GLU A 114 -8.64 15.66 -8.46
N GLY A 115 -7.69 16.57 -8.24
CA GLY A 115 -7.85 17.75 -7.40
C GLY A 115 -6.78 18.79 -7.65
N LYS A 116 -6.88 19.97 -7.03
CA LYS A 116 -5.98 21.09 -7.30
C LYS A 116 -5.44 21.81 -6.06
N ASP A 117 -6.06 21.59 -4.90
CA ASP A 117 -5.76 22.39 -3.70
C ASP A 117 -4.80 21.68 -2.73
N LEU A 118 -4.82 20.35 -2.70
CA LEU A 118 -3.89 19.52 -1.94
C LEU A 118 -3.81 18.11 -2.53
N THR A 119 -2.70 17.43 -2.27
CA THR A 119 -2.47 16.02 -2.62
C THR A 119 -2.60 15.17 -1.36
N ILE A 120 -3.44 14.14 -1.39
CA ILE A 120 -3.51 13.09 -0.37
C ILE A 120 -2.90 11.83 -0.96
N VAL A 121 -1.83 11.32 -0.34
CA VAL A 121 -1.19 10.07 -0.71
C VAL A 121 -1.55 9.00 0.30
N THR A 122 -2.05 7.88 -0.16
CA THR A 122 -2.56 6.82 0.70
C THR A 122 -2.45 5.44 0.06
N TYR A 123 -2.80 4.40 0.80
CA TYR A 123 -2.91 3.02 0.31
C TYR A 123 -3.84 2.18 1.20
N SER A 124 -4.20 1.01 0.72
CA SER A 124 -4.99 0.04 1.47
C SER A 124 -6.31 0.62 2.00
N ILE A 125 -6.71 0.29 3.23
CA ILE A 125 -7.97 0.74 3.85
C ILE A 125 -8.08 2.27 3.92
N MET A 126 -6.95 2.98 4.04
CA MET A 126 -6.95 4.43 4.17
C MET A 126 -7.40 5.14 2.90
N LEU A 127 -7.44 4.47 1.75
CA LEU A 127 -8.06 5.02 0.55
C LEU A 127 -9.54 5.37 0.78
N GLN A 128 -10.30 4.50 1.45
CA GLN A 128 -11.73 4.74 1.72
C GLN A 128 -11.90 5.95 2.65
N LYS A 129 -11.07 6.03 3.70
CA LYS A 129 -11.08 7.16 4.64
C LYS A 129 -10.67 8.47 3.98
N SER A 130 -9.69 8.42 3.08
CA SER A 130 -9.26 9.60 2.31
C SER A 130 -10.35 10.10 1.35
N LYS A 131 -11.12 9.19 0.74
CA LYS A 131 -12.30 9.57 -0.07
C LYS A 131 -13.36 10.28 0.76
N GLU A 132 -13.71 9.75 1.93
CA GLU A 132 -14.66 10.37 2.85
C GLU A 132 -14.17 11.77 3.29
N ALA A 133 -12.88 11.87 3.65
CA ALA A 133 -12.28 13.14 4.05
C ALA A 133 -12.26 14.18 2.91
N ALA A 134 -11.96 13.75 1.67
CA ALA A 134 -11.95 14.64 0.51
C ALA A 134 -13.35 15.20 0.17
N LEU A 135 -14.40 14.41 0.36
CA LEU A 135 -15.79 14.88 0.23
C LEU A 135 -16.09 15.98 1.26
N ARG A 136 -15.78 15.74 2.53
CA ARG A 136 -15.97 16.72 3.60
C ARG A 136 -15.14 17.99 3.39
N LEU A 137 -13.89 17.87 2.94
CA LEU A 137 -13.06 19.03 2.60
C LEU A 137 -13.71 19.88 1.50
N LYS A 138 -14.34 19.23 0.52
CA LYS A 138 -15.05 19.94 -0.55
C LYS A 138 -16.29 20.64 -0.04
N GLU A 139 -17.10 19.98 0.79
CA GLU A 139 -18.37 20.49 1.30
C GLU A 139 -18.17 21.60 2.34
N GLU A 140 -17.27 21.38 3.32
CA GLU A 140 -17.11 22.28 4.46
C GLU A 140 -16.17 23.47 4.16
N TYR A 141 -15.14 23.25 3.32
CA TYR A 141 -14.06 24.22 3.10
C TYR A 141 -13.87 24.63 1.64
N ASN A 142 -14.63 24.03 0.72
CA ASN A 142 -14.48 24.20 -0.73
C ASN A 142 -13.05 23.86 -1.24
N LEU A 143 -12.35 22.96 -0.56
CA LEU A 143 -11.03 22.45 -0.96
C LEU A 143 -11.18 21.20 -1.82
N ASP A 144 -10.47 21.16 -2.94
CA ASP A 144 -10.50 20.07 -3.91
C ASP A 144 -9.22 19.23 -3.80
N ALA A 145 -9.31 18.12 -3.05
CA ALA A 145 -8.19 17.23 -2.83
C ALA A 145 -8.00 16.26 -4.01
N GLU A 146 -6.75 16.12 -4.46
CA GLU A 146 -6.32 15.00 -5.29
C GLU A 146 -5.95 13.82 -4.41
N ILE A 147 -6.43 12.62 -4.77
CA ILE A 147 -6.15 11.39 -4.01
C ILE A 147 -5.32 10.46 -4.88
N ILE A 148 -4.16 10.07 -4.38
CA ILE A 148 -3.27 9.08 -4.98
C ILE A 148 -3.31 7.81 -4.14
N ASP A 149 -3.76 6.71 -4.76
CA ASP A 149 -3.62 5.36 -4.23
C ASP A 149 -2.28 4.76 -4.70
N LEU A 150 -1.36 4.56 -3.78
CA LEU A 150 -0.03 4.05 -4.09
C LEU A 150 -0.04 2.65 -4.69
N GLN A 151 -0.95 1.78 -4.24
CA GLN A 151 -1.05 0.38 -4.65
C GLN A 151 0.22 -0.44 -4.43
N THR A 152 1.38 0.16 -4.70
CA THR A 152 2.72 -0.43 -4.53
C THR A 152 3.56 0.47 -3.63
N LEU A 153 4.08 -0.09 -2.54
CA LEU A 153 4.94 0.64 -1.61
C LEU A 153 6.42 0.51 -2.01
N ARG A 154 6.77 -0.59 -2.68
CA ARG A 154 8.09 -0.80 -3.24
C ARG A 154 8.00 -1.59 -4.54
N PRO A 155 8.47 -1.06 -5.68
CA PRO A 155 8.97 0.31 -5.86
C PRO A 155 7.87 1.36 -5.70
N LEU A 156 8.24 2.54 -5.20
CA LEU A 156 7.32 3.67 -5.04
C LEU A 156 7.24 4.48 -6.34
N ASP A 157 6.03 4.85 -6.77
CA ASP A 157 5.82 5.76 -7.90
C ASP A 157 6.01 7.22 -7.48
N THR A 158 7.27 7.61 -7.33
CA THR A 158 7.64 8.97 -6.93
C THR A 158 7.28 10.02 -7.99
N GLU A 159 7.24 9.62 -9.27
CA GLU A 159 6.90 10.52 -10.37
C GLU A 159 5.46 11.02 -10.25
N THR A 160 4.49 10.12 -10.05
CA THR A 160 3.07 10.47 -9.87
C THR A 160 2.89 11.38 -8.66
N ILE A 161 3.54 11.07 -7.53
CA ILE A 161 3.48 11.88 -6.31
C ILE A 161 4.02 13.29 -6.58
N LEU A 162 5.23 13.40 -7.14
CA LEU A 162 5.88 14.68 -7.39
C LEU A 162 5.10 15.55 -8.36
N ASN A 163 4.50 14.95 -9.41
CA ASN A 163 3.69 15.69 -10.37
C ASN A 163 2.42 16.26 -9.72
N SER A 164 1.77 15.51 -8.88
CA SER A 164 0.62 15.97 -8.09
C SER A 164 1.01 17.09 -7.12
N VAL A 165 2.09 16.90 -6.37
CA VAL A 165 2.56 17.92 -5.41
C VAL A 165 2.98 19.22 -6.09
N LYS A 166 3.61 19.16 -7.26
CA LYS A 166 3.92 20.36 -8.09
C LYS A 166 2.66 21.13 -8.49
N LYS A 167 1.55 20.42 -8.71
CA LYS A 167 0.26 21.01 -9.06
C LYS A 167 -0.42 21.65 -7.83
N THR A 168 -0.43 20.96 -6.71
CA THR A 168 -1.21 21.34 -5.53
C THR A 168 -0.43 22.14 -4.48
N ASN A 169 0.91 22.04 -4.48
CA ASN A 169 1.85 22.63 -3.52
C ASN A 169 1.60 22.21 -2.05
N ARG A 170 0.81 21.17 -1.80
CA ARG A 170 0.49 20.66 -0.46
C ARG A 170 0.38 19.16 -0.49
N LEU A 171 1.01 18.49 0.47
CA LEU A 171 1.02 17.05 0.59
C LEU A 171 0.56 16.63 1.99
N VAL A 172 -0.36 15.67 2.03
CA VAL A 172 -0.76 14.93 3.23
C VAL A 172 -0.58 13.45 2.94
N THR A 173 0.12 12.74 3.81
CA THR A 173 0.20 11.27 3.78
C THR A 173 -0.78 10.69 4.79
N VAL A 174 -1.54 9.69 4.37
CA VAL A 174 -2.52 9.00 5.22
C VAL A 174 -2.26 7.51 5.15
N GLU A 175 -1.84 6.95 6.27
CA GLU A 175 -1.53 5.53 6.38
C GLU A 175 -2.10 4.94 7.68
N GLU A 176 -2.42 3.65 7.65
CA GLU A 176 -2.80 2.90 8.83
C GLU A 176 -1.53 2.36 9.47
N LEU A 177 -1.20 2.90 10.65
CA LEU A 177 -0.15 2.32 11.48
C LEU A 177 -0.78 1.55 12.64
N SER A 178 -0.09 0.53 13.12
CA SER A 178 -0.46 -0.08 14.39
C SER A 178 -0.44 0.97 15.50
N LEU A 179 -1.40 0.93 16.41
CA LEU A 179 -1.49 1.84 17.56
C LEU A 179 -0.20 1.91 18.38
N ILE A 180 0.61 0.85 18.38
CA ILE A 180 1.91 0.81 19.04
C ILE A 180 3.00 1.59 18.29
N HIS A 181 2.76 1.98 17.03
CA HIS A 181 3.67 2.78 16.20
C HIS A 181 3.25 4.25 16.13
N ILE A 182 2.06 4.58 16.60
CA ILE A 182 1.64 5.98 16.74
C ILE A 182 2.31 6.49 18.01
N SER A 183 3.42 7.20 17.85
CA SER A 183 3.95 8.03 18.91
C SER A 183 3.04 9.25 19.07
N GLU A 184 1.91 9.08 19.74
CA GLU A 184 1.24 10.24 20.29
C GLU A 184 2.19 10.91 21.28
N PRO A 185 2.45 12.22 21.15
CA PRO A 185 3.10 12.91 22.24
C PRO A 185 2.19 12.75 23.45
N THR A 186 2.63 11.99 24.44
CA THR A 186 1.98 11.90 25.74
C THR A 186 1.79 13.33 26.23
N ARG A 187 0.57 13.84 26.14
CA ARG A 187 0.20 15.03 26.89
C ARG A 187 0.33 14.65 28.36
N HIS A 188 1.43 15.05 28.97
CA HIS A 188 1.49 15.12 30.41
C HIS A 188 0.46 16.18 30.81
N THR A 189 -0.72 15.73 31.21
CA THR A 189 -1.65 16.57 31.97
C THR A 189 -1.00 16.78 33.33
N SER A 190 -0.41 17.96 33.52
CA SER A 190 -0.04 18.48 34.82
C SER A 190 -1.26 18.75 35.65
#